data_39a58f7b72b97e79fdb6a00c347320d0
#
_entry.id   39a58f7b72b97e79fdb6a00c347320d0
#
_cell.length_a   1.000
_cell.length_b   1.000
_cell.length_c   1.000
_cell.angle_alpha   90.00
_cell.angle_beta   90.00
_cell.angle_gamma   90.00
#
_symmetry.space_group_name_H-M   'P 1'
#
loop_
_entity.id
_entity.type
_entity.pdbx_description
1 polymer ?
#
loop_
_entity_poly.entity_id
_entity_poly.type
_entity_poly.pdbx_seq_one_letter_code
_entity_poly.pdbx_strand_id
1 'polypeptide(L)'
;MKNVKKAFHTLREQLTTAPVLAQPDNTKSFDVYCDASGTGLGCVLMQDNRVIAYASRALRPHEQNYPTHDLELAVVIHALKIWRHYLMGAHCNIYTDHKSLKYIFTQADLNMRQRRWLELIKDYDLEVHYHQGKAIAYPWNPILKPSVMR
;
A
#
# COMPACT_ATOMS: atom_id res chain seq x y z
N MET A 1 6.40 4.87 11.70
CA MET A 1 7.23 4.23 10.67
C MET A 1 7.94 2.97 11.14
N LYS A 2 8.57 2.97 12.32
CA LYS A 2 9.25 1.78 12.84
C LYS A 2 8.33 0.57 12.97
N ASN A 3 7.09 0.78 13.41
CA ASN A 3 6.12 -0.31 13.57
C ASN A 3 5.70 -0.92 12.24
N VAL A 4 5.57 -0.08 11.20
CA VAL A 4 5.20 -0.54 9.87
C VAL A 4 6.33 -1.40 9.27
N LYS A 5 7.57 -0.95 9.39
CA LYS A 5 8.74 -1.72 8.94
C LYS A 5 8.85 -3.07 9.65
N LYS A 6 8.59 -3.08 10.95
CA LYS A 6 8.61 -4.30 11.74
C LYS A 6 7.51 -5.26 11.29
N ALA A 7 6.32 -4.74 10.99
CA ALA A 7 5.22 -5.55 10.48
C ALA A 7 5.56 -6.17 9.13
N PHE A 8 6.15 -5.43 8.21
CA PHE A 8 6.60 -5.97 6.93
C PHE A 8 7.68 -7.03 7.09
N HIS A 9 8.64 -6.80 7.98
CA HIS A 9 9.69 -7.78 8.24
C HIS A 9 9.12 -9.07 8.81
N THR A 10 8.21 -8.98 9.78
CA THR A 10 7.54 -10.14 10.37
C THR A 10 6.73 -10.90 9.32
N LEU A 11 5.99 -10.16 8.47
CA LEU A 11 5.21 -10.77 7.40
C LEU A 11 6.12 -11.49 6.41
N ARG A 12 7.23 -10.89 6.05
CA ARG A 12 8.21 -11.49 5.15
C ARG A 12 8.76 -12.79 5.70
N GLU A 13 9.06 -12.82 6.99
CA GLU A 13 9.50 -14.04 7.67
C GLU A 13 8.41 -15.12 7.65
N GLN A 14 7.17 -14.74 7.91
CA GLN A 14 6.03 -15.66 7.88
C GLN A 14 5.82 -16.24 6.48
N LEU A 15 5.98 -15.43 5.44
CA LEU A 15 5.84 -15.89 4.06
C LEU A 15 6.95 -16.86 3.64
N THR A 16 8.14 -16.71 4.21
CA THR A 16 9.24 -17.65 3.93
C THR A 16 9.13 -18.95 4.70
N THR A 17 8.46 -18.95 5.87
CA THR A 17 8.31 -20.12 6.71
C THR A 17 6.98 -20.86 6.50
N ALA A 18 5.94 -20.13 6.07
CA ALA A 18 4.60 -20.68 5.82
C ALA A 18 4.08 -20.14 4.49
N PRO A 19 4.54 -20.70 3.37
CA PRO A 19 4.34 -20.10 2.05
C PRO A 19 2.94 -20.25 1.45
N VAL A 20 1.94 -20.69 2.22
CA VAL A 20 0.59 -20.85 1.69
C VAL A 20 -0.08 -19.48 1.56
N LEU A 21 -0.11 -18.96 0.35
CA LEU A 21 -0.81 -17.73 0.02
C LEU A 21 -2.24 -18.03 -0.40
N ALA A 22 -3.15 -17.12 -0.09
CA ALA A 22 -4.54 -17.25 -0.52
C ALA A 22 -4.64 -17.02 -2.03
N GLN A 23 -5.62 -17.67 -2.64
CA GLN A 23 -5.93 -17.41 -4.04
C GLN A 23 -6.91 -16.24 -4.13
N PRO A 24 -6.73 -15.33 -5.10
CA PRO A 24 -7.61 -14.20 -5.25
C PRO A 24 -8.99 -14.59 -5.74
N ASP A 25 -10.01 -13.91 -5.20
CA ASP A 25 -11.39 -14.03 -5.65
C ASP A 25 -11.76 -12.69 -6.36
N ASN A 26 -11.97 -12.76 -7.65
CA ASN A 26 -12.24 -11.58 -8.47
C ASN A 26 -13.60 -10.94 -8.20
N THR A 27 -14.45 -11.59 -7.40
CA THR A 27 -15.77 -11.04 -7.05
C THR A 27 -15.76 -10.17 -5.80
N LYS A 28 -14.63 -10.13 -5.09
CA LYS A 28 -14.50 -9.42 -3.82
C LYS A 28 -13.53 -8.25 -3.95
N SER A 29 -13.64 -7.32 -3.01
CA SER A 29 -12.69 -6.20 -2.92
C SER A 29 -11.32 -6.67 -2.43
N PHE A 30 -10.29 -5.89 -2.78
CA PHE A 30 -8.92 -6.13 -2.35
C PHE A 30 -8.48 -5.08 -1.34
N ASP A 31 -7.58 -5.48 -0.45
CA ASP A 31 -6.94 -4.59 0.51
C ASP A 31 -5.44 -4.55 0.21
N VAL A 32 -4.89 -3.34 0.08
CA VAL A 32 -3.48 -3.14 -0.19
C VAL A 32 -2.89 -2.31 0.94
N TYR A 33 -1.92 -2.87 1.64
CA TYR A 33 -1.18 -2.17 2.69
C TYR A 33 0.12 -1.66 2.11
N CYS A 34 0.38 -0.37 2.28
CA CYS A 34 1.50 0.31 1.67
C CYS A 34 2.37 0.97 2.74
N ASP A 35 3.68 0.82 2.60
CA ASP A 35 4.67 1.48 3.42
C ASP A 35 5.85 1.94 2.58
N ALA A 36 6.29 3.16 2.82
CA ALA A 36 7.48 3.72 2.22
C ALA A 36 8.46 4.12 3.30
N SER A 37 9.74 3.91 3.05
CA SER A 37 10.82 4.30 3.94
C SER A 37 11.89 5.03 3.16
N GLY A 38 12.93 5.51 3.87
CA GLY A 38 14.07 6.15 3.22
C GLY A 38 14.90 5.20 2.34
N THR A 39 14.66 3.89 2.43
CA THR A 39 15.44 2.87 1.72
C THR A 39 14.62 2.05 0.73
N GLY A 40 13.30 1.97 0.89
CA GLY A 40 12.52 1.10 0.04
C GLY A 40 11.02 1.30 0.13
N LEU A 41 10.33 0.63 -0.78
CA LEU A 41 8.87 0.58 -0.86
C LEU A 41 8.42 -0.84 -0.56
N GLY A 42 7.34 -0.98 0.21
CA GLY A 42 6.77 -2.28 0.51
C GLY A 42 5.25 -2.25 0.45
N CYS A 43 4.66 -3.31 -0.06
CA CYS A 43 3.20 -3.43 -0.14
C CYS A 43 2.76 -4.89 -0.01
N VAL A 44 1.55 -5.05 0.49
CA VAL A 44 0.94 -6.37 0.70
C VAL A 44 -0.46 -6.35 0.12
N LEU A 45 -0.76 -7.32 -0.73
CA LEU A 45 -2.09 -7.52 -1.29
C LEU A 45 -2.82 -8.55 -0.45
N MET A 46 -4.00 -8.18 0.03
CA MET A 46 -4.81 -9.03 0.89
C MET A 46 -6.26 -9.07 0.42
N GLN A 47 -6.94 -10.11 0.85
CA GLN A 47 -8.37 -10.30 0.62
C GLN A 47 -8.92 -11.18 1.74
N ASP A 48 -10.01 -10.78 2.39
CA ASP A 48 -10.62 -11.53 3.50
C ASP A 48 -9.61 -11.86 4.62
N ASN A 49 -8.75 -10.92 4.97
CA ASN A 49 -7.70 -11.07 6.00
C ASN A 49 -6.66 -12.14 5.67
N ARG A 50 -6.53 -12.51 4.40
CA ARG A 50 -5.52 -13.47 3.92
C ARG A 50 -4.58 -12.78 2.96
N VAL A 51 -3.29 -13.10 3.06
CA VAL A 51 -2.28 -12.55 2.17
C VAL A 51 -2.33 -13.28 0.84
N ILE A 52 -2.44 -12.51 -0.24
CA ILE A 52 -2.38 -13.04 -1.61
C ILE A 52 -0.97 -12.89 -2.16
N ALA A 53 -0.36 -11.73 -1.95
CA ALA A 53 0.96 -11.44 -2.48
C ALA A 53 1.67 -10.39 -1.64
N TYR A 54 2.98 -10.39 -1.71
CA TYR A 54 3.86 -9.42 -1.07
C TYR A 54 4.83 -8.88 -2.10
N ALA A 55 5.12 -7.58 -2.06
CA ALA A 55 6.09 -6.98 -2.94
C ALA A 55 6.89 -5.89 -2.22
N SER A 56 8.17 -5.83 -2.54
CA SER A 56 9.04 -4.77 -2.06
C SER A 56 10.11 -4.47 -3.10
N ARG A 57 10.61 -3.24 -3.09
CA ARG A 57 11.79 -2.89 -3.87
C ARG A 57 12.56 -1.77 -3.20
N ALA A 58 13.86 -1.71 -3.47
CA ALA A 58 14.70 -0.61 -3.03
C ALA A 58 14.33 0.67 -3.78
N LEU A 59 14.53 1.82 -3.15
CA LEU A 59 14.38 3.11 -3.81
C LEU A 59 15.47 3.29 -4.88
N ARG A 60 15.06 3.83 -6.02
CA ARG A 60 16.01 4.28 -7.04
C ARG A 60 16.71 5.54 -6.56
N PRO A 61 17.92 5.86 -7.08
CA PRO A 61 18.66 7.04 -6.61
C PRO A 61 17.85 8.34 -6.66
N HIS A 62 17.08 8.57 -7.73
CA HIS A 62 16.26 9.77 -7.83
C HIS A 62 15.08 9.79 -6.85
N GLU A 63 14.59 8.62 -6.44
CA GLU A 63 13.47 8.51 -5.50
C GLU A 63 13.89 8.83 -4.07
N GLN A 64 15.15 8.69 -3.73
CA GLN A 64 15.66 8.99 -2.39
C GLN A 64 15.46 10.46 -2.01
N ASN A 65 15.34 11.33 -3.00
CA ASN A 65 15.13 12.76 -2.80
C ASN A 65 13.67 13.18 -2.82
N TYR A 66 12.75 12.24 -2.98
CA TYR A 66 11.33 12.54 -3.01
C TYR A 66 10.84 12.97 -1.62
N PRO A 67 9.92 13.95 -1.54
CA PRO A 67 9.21 14.23 -0.30
C PRO A 67 8.44 12.99 0.18
N THR A 68 8.15 12.95 1.48
CA THR A 68 7.46 11.80 2.09
C THR A 68 6.15 11.47 1.39
N HIS A 69 5.34 12.49 1.06
CA HIS A 69 4.05 12.25 0.40
C HIS A 69 4.22 11.68 -1.01
N ASP A 70 5.31 12.02 -1.70
CA ASP A 70 5.61 11.45 -3.01
C ASP A 70 6.06 9.99 -2.90
N LEU A 71 6.83 9.64 -1.86
CA LEU A 71 7.21 8.26 -1.60
C LEU A 71 5.98 7.40 -1.28
N GLU A 72 5.06 7.92 -0.49
CA GLU A 72 3.82 7.22 -0.17
C GLU A 72 2.95 7.00 -1.41
N LEU A 73 2.87 8.00 -2.28
CA LEU A 73 2.16 7.83 -3.54
C LEU A 73 2.90 6.86 -4.48
N ALA A 74 4.23 6.90 -4.48
CA ALA A 74 5.04 5.99 -5.29
C ALA A 74 4.78 4.53 -4.95
N VAL A 75 4.63 4.19 -3.67
CA VAL A 75 4.35 2.82 -3.27
C VAL A 75 2.95 2.38 -3.71
N VAL A 76 1.97 3.27 -3.66
CA VAL A 76 0.63 2.98 -4.19
C VAL A 76 0.70 2.70 -5.70
N ILE A 77 1.39 3.54 -6.45
CA ILE A 77 1.56 3.37 -7.88
C ILE A 77 2.28 2.05 -8.20
N HIS A 78 3.30 1.71 -7.43
CA HIS A 78 4.02 0.45 -7.59
C HIS A 78 3.08 -0.75 -7.42
N ALA A 79 2.27 -0.74 -6.36
CA ALA A 79 1.28 -1.78 -6.11
C ALA A 79 0.28 -1.91 -7.25
N LEU A 80 -0.26 -0.79 -7.73
CA LEU A 80 -1.23 -0.78 -8.83
C LEU A 80 -0.64 -1.35 -10.12
N LYS A 81 0.64 -1.10 -10.38
CA LYS A 81 1.31 -1.60 -11.58
C LYS A 81 1.57 -3.10 -11.51
N ILE A 82 2.10 -3.58 -10.40
CA ILE A 82 2.47 -5.00 -10.28
C ILE A 82 1.24 -5.90 -10.14
N TRP A 83 0.15 -5.40 -9.57
CA TRP A 83 -1.07 -6.17 -9.36
C TRP A 83 -2.22 -5.70 -10.24
N ARG A 84 -1.91 -5.05 -11.35
CA ARG A 84 -2.91 -4.50 -12.26
C ARG A 84 -3.96 -5.54 -12.65
N HIS A 85 -3.54 -6.75 -12.94
CA HIS A 85 -4.43 -7.82 -13.39
C HIS A 85 -5.43 -8.26 -12.30
N TYR A 86 -5.13 -7.99 -11.03
CA TYR A 86 -6.08 -8.23 -9.94
C TYR A 86 -6.93 -7.00 -9.66
N LEU A 87 -6.32 -5.83 -9.64
CA LEU A 87 -6.93 -4.61 -9.11
C LEU A 87 -7.77 -3.85 -10.11
N MET A 88 -7.48 -3.96 -11.39
CA MET A 88 -8.27 -3.28 -12.43
C MET A 88 -9.66 -3.90 -12.50
N GLY A 89 -10.69 -3.07 -12.34
CA GLY A 89 -12.08 -3.53 -12.35
C GLY A 89 -12.61 -4.01 -11.00
N ALA A 90 -11.78 -4.04 -9.96
CA ALA A 90 -12.17 -4.39 -8.60
C ALA A 90 -12.11 -3.17 -7.68
N HIS A 91 -12.89 -3.19 -6.60
CA HIS A 91 -12.76 -2.17 -5.56
C HIS A 91 -11.51 -2.45 -4.73
N CYS A 92 -10.69 -1.42 -4.50
CA CYS A 92 -9.42 -1.54 -3.77
C CYS A 92 -9.39 -0.59 -2.60
N ASN A 93 -9.10 -1.12 -1.41
CA ASN A 93 -8.85 -0.32 -0.23
C ASN A 93 -7.33 -0.19 -0.06
N ILE A 94 -6.85 1.04 -0.03
CA ILE A 94 -5.42 1.34 0.18
C ILE A 94 -5.24 1.80 1.61
N TYR A 95 -4.36 1.14 2.35
CA TYR A 95 -4.06 1.47 3.73
C TYR A 95 -2.66 2.05 3.83
N THR A 96 -2.54 3.22 4.44
CA THR A 96 -1.27 3.94 4.61
C THR A 96 -1.22 4.58 6.00
N ASP A 97 -0.02 4.76 6.53
CA ASP A 97 0.20 5.44 7.80
C ASP A 97 0.50 6.94 7.64
N HIS A 98 0.52 7.46 6.42
CA HIS A 98 0.85 8.86 6.16
C HIS A 98 -0.36 9.66 5.70
N LYS A 99 -0.77 10.59 6.57
CA LYS A 99 -1.87 11.50 6.32
C LYS A 99 -1.62 12.43 5.13
N SER A 100 -0.36 12.72 4.85
CA SER A 100 0.04 13.61 3.75
C SER A 100 -0.44 13.13 2.38
N LEU A 101 -0.70 11.84 2.22
CA LEU A 101 -1.22 11.32 0.97
C LEU A 101 -2.56 11.95 0.56
N LYS A 102 -3.39 12.31 1.53
CA LYS A 102 -4.67 12.97 1.27
C LYS A 102 -4.50 14.29 0.55
N TYR A 103 -3.43 15.02 0.82
CA TYR A 103 -3.20 16.33 0.23
C TYR A 103 -2.96 16.27 -1.27
N ILE A 104 -2.34 15.21 -1.74
CA ILE A 104 -2.08 15.05 -3.18
C ILE A 104 -3.38 14.96 -3.96
N PHE A 105 -4.38 14.27 -3.42
CA PHE A 105 -5.67 14.11 -4.08
C PHE A 105 -6.49 15.39 -4.14
N THR A 106 -6.19 16.36 -3.28
CA THR A 106 -6.95 17.61 -3.18
C THR A 106 -6.19 18.83 -3.69
N GLN A 107 -4.89 18.73 -3.95
CA GLN A 107 -4.07 19.86 -4.41
C GLN A 107 -4.33 20.18 -5.88
N ALA A 108 -4.52 21.48 -6.15
CA ALA A 108 -4.64 21.97 -7.51
C ALA A 108 -3.28 22.09 -8.21
N ASP A 109 -2.22 22.31 -7.44
CA ASP A 109 -0.88 22.64 -7.96
C ASP A 109 0.04 21.42 -7.83
N LEU A 110 0.04 20.58 -8.86
CA LEU A 110 0.80 19.34 -8.89
C LEU A 110 1.90 19.40 -9.93
N ASN A 111 3.05 18.79 -9.64
CA ASN A 111 4.10 18.63 -10.63
C ASN A 111 3.74 17.56 -11.67
N MET A 112 4.56 17.46 -12.73
CA MET A 112 4.29 16.54 -13.83
C MET A 112 4.25 15.07 -13.41
N ARG A 113 5.11 14.68 -12.48
CA ARG A 113 5.17 13.32 -11.95
C ARG A 113 3.88 12.98 -11.20
N GLN A 114 3.44 13.87 -10.31
CA GLN A 114 2.22 13.69 -9.54
C GLN A 114 0.99 13.63 -10.45
N ARG A 115 0.92 14.47 -11.47
CA ARG A 115 -0.17 14.45 -12.45
C ARG A 115 -0.26 13.12 -13.19
N ARG A 116 0.88 12.57 -13.61
CA ARG A 116 0.91 11.27 -14.29
C ARG A 116 0.45 10.15 -13.37
N TRP A 117 0.83 10.19 -12.11
CA TRP A 117 0.40 9.20 -11.13
C TRP A 117 -1.11 9.28 -10.89
N LEU A 118 -1.66 10.49 -10.77
CA LEU A 118 -3.10 10.66 -10.58
C LEU A 118 -3.90 10.22 -11.81
N GLU A 119 -3.37 10.43 -13.01
CA GLU A 119 -4.00 9.91 -14.22
C GLU A 119 -4.08 8.38 -14.22
N LEU A 120 -3.02 7.72 -13.76
CA LEU A 120 -3.01 6.26 -13.64
C LEU A 120 -4.05 5.79 -12.60
N ILE A 121 -4.14 6.49 -11.48
CA ILE A 121 -5.07 6.14 -10.40
C ILE A 121 -6.53 6.22 -10.86
N LYS A 122 -6.87 7.10 -11.80
CA LYS A 122 -8.24 7.24 -12.31
C LYS A 122 -8.78 5.96 -12.95
N ASP A 123 -7.92 5.07 -13.39
CA ASP A 123 -8.33 3.80 -13.99
C ASP A 123 -8.76 2.76 -12.96
N TYR A 124 -8.60 3.06 -11.67
CA TYR A 124 -8.87 2.13 -10.58
C TYR A 124 -9.96 2.68 -9.66
N ASP A 125 -10.70 1.78 -9.03
CA ASP A 125 -11.69 2.12 -8.01
C ASP A 125 -11.01 2.02 -6.64
N LEU A 126 -10.44 3.13 -6.16
CA LEU A 126 -9.65 3.18 -4.95
C LEU A 126 -10.35 3.93 -3.83
N GLU A 127 -10.20 3.41 -2.62
CA GLU A 127 -10.55 4.10 -1.38
C GLU A 127 -9.32 4.11 -0.49
N VAL A 128 -8.84 5.29 -0.10
CA VAL A 128 -7.64 5.44 0.71
C VAL A 128 -8.02 5.56 2.18
N HIS A 129 -7.46 4.69 3.00
CA HIS A 129 -7.66 4.66 4.45
C HIS A 129 -6.37 5.06 5.14
N TYR A 130 -6.47 6.01 6.03
CA TYR A 130 -5.34 6.50 6.80
C TYR A 130 -5.39 5.96 8.23
N HIS A 131 -4.25 5.47 8.71
CA HIS A 131 -4.05 5.08 10.08
C HIS A 131 -2.83 5.78 10.65
N GLN A 132 -2.93 6.34 11.86
CA GLN A 132 -1.75 6.84 12.55
C GLN A 132 -0.81 5.67 12.88
N GLY A 133 0.51 5.91 12.81
CA GLY A 133 1.51 4.87 12.92
C GLY A 133 1.33 3.91 14.08
N LYS A 134 1.00 4.42 15.27
CA LYS A 134 0.79 3.59 16.46
C LYS A 134 -0.56 2.87 16.48
N ALA A 135 -1.51 3.35 15.71
CA ALA A 135 -2.86 2.80 15.64
C ALA A 135 -3.03 1.81 14.49
N ILE A 136 -2.02 1.63 13.65
CA ILE A 136 -2.09 0.71 12.54
C ILE A 136 -2.09 -0.72 13.07
N ALA A 137 -3.15 -1.42 12.75
CA ALA A 137 -3.30 -2.83 13.03
C ALA A 137 -3.37 -3.55 11.70
N TYR A 138 -2.42 -4.43 11.44
CA TYR A 138 -2.38 -5.19 10.19
C TYR A 138 -3.15 -6.51 10.36
N PRO A 139 -3.87 -6.95 9.33
CA PRO A 139 -4.68 -8.18 9.43
C PRO A 139 -3.91 -9.44 9.81
N TRP A 140 -2.62 -9.48 9.52
CA TRP A 140 -1.78 -10.64 9.87
C TRP A 140 -1.32 -10.64 11.33
N ASN A 141 -1.57 -9.56 12.07
CA ASN A 141 -1.24 -9.50 13.48
C ASN A 141 -2.47 -9.94 14.30
N PRO A 142 -2.42 -11.07 15.01
CA PRO A 142 -3.58 -11.59 15.72
C PRO A 142 -4.02 -10.71 16.90
N ILE A 143 -3.15 -9.82 17.38
CA ILE A 143 -3.43 -8.95 18.53
C ILE A 143 -4.05 -7.64 18.08
N LEU A 144 -3.66 -7.14 16.92
CA LEU A 144 -4.07 -5.85 16.40
C LEU A 144 -4.83 -6.03 15.09
N LYS A 145 -6.14 -5.88 15.12
CA LYS A 145 -6.94 -5.91 13.90
C LYS A 145 -7.10 -4.49 13.35
N PRO A 146 -7.01 -4.31 12.01
CA PRO A 146 -7.23 -2.99 11.45
C PRO A 146 -8.66 -2.53 11.72
N SER A 147 -8.78 -1.35 12.30
CA SER A 147 -10.06 -0.66 12.31
C SER A 147 -10.16 0.08 10.98
N VAL A 148 -11.21 -0.18 10.24
CA VAL A 148 -11.46 0.51 8.99
C VAL A 148 -11.80 1.96 9.32
N MET A 149 -10.93 2.88 8.92
CA MET A 149 -11.22 4.30 9.02
C MET A 149 -11.79 4.77 7.70
N ARG A 150 -13.02 5.11 7.76
CA ARG A 150 -13.72 5.69 6.62
C ARG A 150 -13.75 7.20 6.70
#